data_542a8e361b1920b7fbfc57d09755ad3c
#
_entry.id   542a8e361b1920b7fbfc57d09755ad3c
#
_cell.length_a   1.000
_cell.length_b   1.000
_cell.length_c   1.000
_cell.angle_alpha   90.00
_cell.angle_beta   90.00
_cell.angle_gamma   90.00
#
_symmetry.space_group_name_H-M   'P 1'
#
loop_
_entity.id
_entity.type
_entity.pdbx_description
1 polymer ?
#
loop_
_entity_poly.entity_id
_entity_poly.type
_entity_poly.pdbx_seq_one_letter_code
_entity_poly.pdbx_strand_id
1 'polypeptide(L)'
;AINGIMSSNAEKKEEIAIGIIPNGIGNDFARYWELNLEYKQAVDWIINNRRKKIDVGYCNFYDGEKHQRRYFLNAVNIGLGARIVKITDQTKRFWGVKFLSYLAALFLLIFERKLYRSHLKINDEHIRGRIMTVCVGSATGYGQTPSAVPYNGWLDVSVIYRPEFLQILSGLWMLIQGRILNHKAVSYTHLRA
;
A
#
# COMPACT_ATOMS: atom_id res chain seq x y z
N ALA A 1 -12.02 -1.59 -10.31
CA ALA A 1 -13.20 -2.33 -9.84
C ALA A 1 -13.73 -1.76 -8.53
N ILE A 2 -13.01 -1.80 -7.37
CA ILE A 2 -13.56 -1.43 -6.06
C ILE A 2 -14.16 -0.01 -6.01
N ASN A 3 -13.48 0.98 -6.59
CA ASN A 3 -14.00 2.34 -6.62
C ASN A 3 -15.33 2.44 -7.39
N GLY A 4 -15.46 1.72 -8.52
CA GLY A 4 -16.71 1.67 -9.28
C GLY A 4 -17.85 1.04 -8.48
N ILE A 5 -17.60 -0.08 -7.80
CA ILE A 5 -18.57 -0.76 -6.95
C ILE A 5 -19.03 0.16 -5.82
N MET A 6 -18.08 0.71 -5.07
CA MET A 6 -18.39 1.51 -3.88
C MET A 6 -19.05 2.86 -4.21
N SER A 7 -18.79 3.40 -5.41
CA SER A 7 -19.42 4.65 -5.89
C SER A 7 -20.70 4.43 -6.70
N SER A 8 -21.09 3.20 -6.96
CA SER A 8 -22.34 2.88 -7.68
C SER A 8 -23.56 3.08 -6.80
N ASN A 9 -24.75 3.08 -7.41
CA ASN A 9 -26.03 3.10 -6.72
C ASN A 9 -26.58 1.69 -6.41
N ALA A 10 -25.73 0.65 -6.45
CA ALA A 10 -26.13 -0.72 -6.14
C ALA A 10 -26.63 -0.80 -4.69
N GLU A 11 -27.79 -1.44 -4.48
CA GLU A 11 -28.41 -1.54 -3.16
C GLU A 11 -27.66 -2.44 -2.20
N LYS A 12 -26.97 -3.46 -2.69
CA LYS A 12 -26.32 -4.49 -1.86
C LYS A 12 -24.84 -4.62 -2.22
N LYS A 13 -24.07 -3.56 -2.03
CA LYS A 13 -22.65 -3.53 -2.38
C LYS A 13 -21.82 -4.55 -1.60
N GLU A 14 -22.22 -4.85 -0.38
CA GLU A 14 -21.59 -5.83 0.51
C GLU A 14 -21.77 -7.29 0.05
N GLU A 15 -22.71 -7.54 -0.85
CA GLU A 15 -22.92 -8.87 -1.44
C GLU A 15 -22.10 -9.06 -2.73
N ILE A 16 -21.52 -8.00 -3.29
CA ILE A 16 -20.74 -8.08 -4.52
C ILE A 16 -19.40 -8.74 -4.24
N ALA A 17 -19.17 -9.89 -4.87
CA ALA A 17 -17.89 -10.58 -4.79
C ALA A 17 -16.92 -10.10 -5.88
N ILE A 18 -15.65 -9.98 -5.53
CA ILE A 18 -14.57 -9.64 -6.47
C ILE A 18 -13.66 -10.85 -6.59
N GLY A 19 -13.52 -11.38 -7.81
CA GLY A 19 -12.52 -12.37 -8.16
C GLY A 19 -11.18 -11.70 -8.50
N ILE A 20 -10.07 -12.26 -8.04
CA ILE A 20 -8.73 -11.74 -8.26
C ILE A 20 -7.90 -12.75 -9.03
N ILE A 21 -7.40 -12.33 -10.21
CA ILE A 21 -6.44 -13.08 -11.01
C ILE A 21 -5.11 -12.28 -10.92
N PRO A 22 -4.08 -12.81 -10.27
CA PRO A 22 -2.82 -12.10 -10.09
C PRO A 22 -2.06 -11.98 -11.42
N ASN A 23 -1.85 -10.77 -11.89
CA ASN A 23 -1.08 -10.46 -13.12
C ASN A 23 -0.22 -9.19 -12.96
N GLY A 24 0.13 -8.85 -11.73
CA GLY A 24 0.99 -7.70 -11.41
C GLY A 24 2.43 -8.11 -11.09
N ILE A 25 3.27 -7.13 -10.76
CA ILE A 25 4.64 -7.37 -10.30
C ILE A 25 4.66 -7.78 -8.82
N GLY A 26 3.93 -7.05 -7.99
CA GLY A 26 3.89 -7.22 -6.53
C GLY A 26 2.92 -8.31 -6.11
N ASN A 27 1.68 -8.23 -6.58
CA ASN A 27 0.56 -9.10 -6.23
C ASN A 27 0.37 -9.29 -4.72
N ASP A 28 0.67 -8.23 -3.92
CA ASP A 28 0.70 -8.30 -2.46
C ASP A 28 -0.62 -8.82 -1.87
N PHE A 29 -1.75 -8.36 -2.39
CA PHE A 29 -3.07 -8.81 -1.94
C PHE A 29 -3.30 -10.30 -2.27
N ALA A 30 -2.95 -10.74 -3.47
CA ALA A 30 -3.09 -12.14 -3.88
C ALA A 30 -2.17 -13.06 -3.06
N ARG A 31 -0.94 -12.62 -2.77
CA ARG A 31 0.01 -13.36 -1.92
C ARG A 31 -0.48 -13.51 -0.50
N TYR A 32 -1.15 -12.50 0.05
CA TYR A 32 -1.75 -12.58 1.38
C TYR A 32 -2.74 -13.76 1.49
N TRP A 33 -3.49 -14.03 0.42
CA TRP A 33 -4.47 -15.11 0.35
C TRP A 33 -3.88 -16.42 -0.15
N GLU A 34 -2.55 -16.53 -0.28
CA GLU A 34 -1.87 -17.70 -0.85
C GLU A 34 -2.43 -18.11 -2.22
N LEU A 35 -3.03 -17.16 -2.96
CA LEU A 35 -3.46 -17.39 -4.31
C LEU A 35 -2.21 -17.68 -5.13
N ASN A 36 -2.07 -18.93 -5.57
CA ASN A 36 -0.97 -19.34 -6.41
C ASN A 36 -0.93 -18.44 -7.65
N LEU A 37 0.26 -18.03 -8.04
CA LEU A 37 0.45 -17.11 -9.16
C LEU A 37 0.01 -17.70 -10.51
N GLU A 38 -0.34 -18.98 -10.55
CA GLU A 38 -0.94 -19.62 -11.73
C GLU A 38 -2.40 -19.18 -11.91
N TYR A 39 -2.66 -18.52 -13.04
CA TYR A 39 -3.99 -18.00 -13.37
C TYR A 39 -5.09 -19.08 -13.37
N LYS A 40 -4.78 -20.33 -13.74
CA LYS A 40 -5.72 -21.45 -13.73
C LYS A 40 -6.28 -21.71 -12.34
N GLN A 41 -5.41 -21.77 -11.33
CA GLN A 41 -5.85 -21.99 -9.95
C GLN A 41 -6.65 -20.81 -9.40
N ALA A 42 -6.30 -19.57 -9.77
CA ALA A 42 -7.09 -18.41 -9.41
C ALA A 42 -8.51 -18.47 -10.02
N VAL A 43 -8.62 -18.91 -11.26
CA VAL A 43 -9.92 -19.13 -11.92
C VAL A 43 -10.72 -20.26 -11.25
N ASP A 44 -10.10 -21.39 -10.94
CA ASP A 44 -10.74 -22.49 -10.23
C ASP A 44 -11.28 -22.06 -8.86
N TRP A 45 -10.55 -21.22 -8.14
CA TRP A 45 -11.04 -20.68 -6.87
C TRP A 45 -12.24 -19.76 -7.02
N ILE A 46 -12.27 -18.96 -8.09
CA ILE A 46 -13.42 -18.09 -8.39
C ILE A 46 -14.65 -18.94 -8.75
N ILE A 47 -14.48 -19.98 -9.60
CA ILE A 47 -15.55 -20.87 -10.02
C ILE A 47 -16.11 -21.66 -8.82
N ASN A 48 -15.24 -22.17 -7.95
CA ASN A 48 -15.62 -22.89 -6.74
C ASN A 48 -16.23 -22.00 -5.65
N ASN A 49 -16.45 -20.72 -5.95
CA ASN A 49 -17.20 -19.77 -5.14
C ASN A 49 -16.69 -19.63 -3.69
N ARG A 50 -15.41 -19.77 -3.45
CA ARG A 50 -14.79 -19.55 -2.14
C ARG A 50 -14.74 -18.05 -1.86
N ARG A 51 -15.63 -17.60 -0.98
CA ARG A 51 -15.78 -16.16 -0.64
C ARG A 51 -15.34 -15.90 0.78
N LYS A 52 -14.72 -14.75 0.99
CA LYS A 52 -14.43 -14.21 2.32
C LYS A 52 -14.79 -12.73 2.36
N LYS A 53 -15.44 -12.30 3.44
CA LYS A 53 -15.68 -10.87 3.67
C LYS A 53 -14.36 -10.20 4.00
N ILE A 54 -14.13 -9.03 3.43
CA ILE A 54 -12.93 -8.23 3.62
C ILE A 54 -13.31 -6.79 3.93
N ASP A 55 -12.42 -6.11 4.64
CA ASP A 55 -12.55 -4.69 4.92
C ASP A 55 -12.20 -3.88 3.67
N VAL A 56 -12.91 -2.77 3.49
CA VAL A 56 -12.64 -1.80 2.44
C VAL A 56 -12.26 -0.48 3.07
N GLY A 57 -11.01 -0.08 2.90
CA GLY A 57 -10.56 1.23 3.32
C GLY A 57 -10.98 2.33 2.35
N TYR A 58 -11.11 3.55 2.86
CA TYR A 58 -11.25 4.74 2.02
C TYR A 58 -10.41 5.90 2.53
N CYS A 59 -10.02 6.77 1.62
CA CYS A 59 -9.37 8.03 1.94
C CYS A 59 -10.10 9.19 1.27
N ASN A 60 -10.25 10.28 2.01
CA ASN A 60 -10.70 11.57 1.49
C ASN A 60 -9.46 12.47 1.34
N PHE A 61 -9.37 13.16 0.22
CA PHE A 61 -8.28 14.09 -0.05
C PHE A 61 -8.75 15.22 -0.95
N TYR A 62 -7.99 16.29 -0.97
CA TYR A 62 -8.17 17.40 -1.90
C TYR A 62 -7.15 17.29 -3.02
N ASP A 63 -7.58 17.24 -4.28
CA ASP A 63 -6.70 17.03 -5.44
C ASP A 63 -6.15 18.34 -6.04
N GLY A 64 -6.48 19.47 -5.43
CA GLY A 64 -6.15 20.81 -5.91
C GLY A 64 -7.36 21.56 -6.49
N GLU A 65 -8.43 20.84 -6.87
CA GLU A 65 -9.66 21.39 -7.43
C GLU A 65 -10.87 21.07 -6.56
N LYS A 66 -10.98 19.82 -6.12
CA LYS A 66 -12.14 19.33 -5.36
C LYS A 66 -11.78 18.26 -4.35
N HIS A 67 -12.70 18.03 -3.41
CA HIS A 67 -12.61 16.90 -2.51
C HIS A 67 -12.94 15.61 -3.25
N GLN A 68 -12.07 14.61 -3.08
CA GLN A 68 -12.15 13.29 -3.66
C GLN A 68 -12.24 12.23 -2.58
N ARG A 69 -12.92 11.12 -2.89
CA ARG A 69 -12.86 9.88 -2.12
C ARG A 69 -12.36 8.74 -2.99
N ARG A 70 -11.45 7.95 -2.44
CA ARG A 70 -10.94 6.73 -3.09
C ARG A 70 -11.00 5.57 -2.12
N TYR A 71 -11.42 4.43 -2.61
CA TYR A 71 -11.49 3.18 -1.87
C TYR A 71 -10.29 2.31 -2.22
N PHE A 72 -9.80 1.56 -1.24
CA PHE A 72 -8.65 0.67 -1.41
C PHE A 72 -8.86 -0.63 -0.64
N LEU A 73 -8.22 -1.71 -1.13
CA LEU A 73 -8.23 -3.05 -0.52
C LEU A 73 -6.90 -3.40 0.14
N ASN A 74 -5.82 -2.75 -0.30
CA ASN A 74 -4.48 -2.97 0.23
C ASN A 74 -4.04 -1.84 1.14
N ALA A 75 -3.48 -0.81 0.53
CA ALA A 75 -2.91 0.30 1.24
C ALA A 75 -2.93 1.59 0.44
N VAL A 76 -2.90 2.70 1.17
CA VAL A 76 -2.65 4.04 0.65
C VAL A 76 -1.29 4.49 1.13
N ASN A 77 -0.47 5.03 0.25
CA ASN A 77 0.82 5.58 0.58
C ASN A 77 0.89 7.07 0.26
N ILE A 78 1.41 7.85 1.21
CA ILE A 78 1.60 9.30 1.10
C ILE A 78 3.10 9.58 1.19
N GLY A 79 3.65 10.27 0.21
CA GLY A 79 5.06 10.64 0.18
C GLY A 79 5.90 9.76 -0.74
N LEU A 80 6.95 9.12 -0.24
CA LEU A 80 7.93 8.39 -1.05
C LEU A 80 7.30 7.31 -1.93
N GLY A 81 6.39 6.50 -1.41
CA GLY A 81 5.78 5.41 -2.17
C GLY A 81 5.01 5.88 -3.40
N ALA A 82 4.26 6.97 -3.28
CA ALA A 82 3.55 7.56 -4.42
C ALA A 82 4.52 8.04 -5.52
N ARG A 83 5.69 8.57 -5.13
CA ARG A 83 6.74 8.98 -6.07
C ARG A 83 7.40 7.79 -6.77
N ILE A 84 7.65 6.70 -6.03
CA ILE A 84 8.19 5.45 -6.62
C ILE A 84 7.30 4.98 -7.76
N VAL A 85 6.00 4.89 -7.53
CA VAL A 85 5.03 4.46 -8.55
C VAL A 85 5.10 5.38 -9.78
N LYS A 86 5.08 6.71 -9.57
CA LYS A 86 5.14 7.68 -10.66
C LYS A 86 6.43 7.54 -11.51
N ILE A 87 7.59 7.41 -10.87
CA ILE A 87 8.87 7.27 -11.57
C ILE A 87 8.94 5.91 -12.28
N THR A 88 8.46 4.84 -11.63
CA THR A 88 8.44 3.50 -12.23
C THR A 88 7.58 3.47 -13.49
N ASP A 89 6.43 4.13 -13.50
CA ASP A 89 5.56 4.19 -14.67
C ASP A 89 6.19 5.00 -15.82
N GLN A 90 6.94 6.04 -15.51
CA GLN A 90 7.70 6.80 -16.51
C GLN A 90 8.87 5.99 -17.07
N THR A 91 9.62 5.27 -16.25
CA THR A 91 10.80 4.50 -16.64
C THR A 91 10.47 3.21 -17.39
N LYS A 92 9.32 2.58 -17.13
CA LYS A 92 8.84 1.43 -17.92
C LYS A 92 8.80 1.72 -19.44
N ARG A 93 8.53 2.96 -19.78
CA ARG A 93 8.45 3.41 -21.17
C ARG A 93 9.81 3.37 -21.87
N PHE A 94 10.92 3.45 -21.12
CA PHE A 94 12.28 3.51 -21.66
C PHE A 94 13.03 2.17 -21.58
N TRP A 95 12.83 1.39 -20.53
CA TRP A 95 13.70 0.25 -20.21
C TRP A 95 13.04 -1.13 -20.33
N GLY A 96 11.74 -1.22 -20.55
CA GLY A 96 11.02 -2.49 -20.77
C GLY A 96 11.05 -3.51 -19.61
N VAL A 97 11.94 -3.35 -18.63
CA VAL A 97 12.16 -4.27 -17.51
C VAL A 97 11.59 -3.66 -16.23
N LYS A 98 10.41 -4.12 -15.87
CA LYS A 98 9.63 -3.59 -14.73
C LYS A 98 10.40 -3.59 -13.39
N PHE A 99 11.16 -4.65 -13.10
CA PHE A 99 11.90 -4.78 -11.85
C PHE A 99 13.09 -3.81 -11.76
N LEU A 100 13.85 -3.66 -12.84
CA LEU A 100 15.00 -2.75 -12.89
C LEU A 100 14.57 -1.28 -12.76
N SER A 101 13.44 -0.93 -13.39
CA SER A 101 12.85 0.41 -13.28
C SER A 101 12.40 0.72 -11.85
N TYR A 102 11.87 -0.27 -11.14
CA TYR A 102 11.50 -0.12 -9.73
C TYR A 102 12.72 0.09 -8.83
N LEU A 103 13.78 -0.70 -9.03
CA LEU A 103 15.03 -0.54 -8.29
C LEU A 103 15.70 0.80 -8.58
N ALA A 104 15.74 1.22 -9.84
CA ALA A 104 16.27 2.53 -10.22
C ALA A 104 15.47 3.68 -9.60
N ALA A 105 14.14 3.60 -9.61
CA ALA A 105 13.28 4.59 -8.98
C ALA A 105 13.50 4.65 -7.47
N LEU A 106 13.61 3.51 -6.82
CA LEU A 106 13.89 3.41 -5.40
C LEU A 106 15.25 4.02 -5.05
N PHE A 107 16.27 3.71 -5.85
CA PHE A 107 17.62 4.24 -5.70
C PHE A 107 17.66 5.77 -5.84
N LEU A 108 17.07 6.31 -6.91
CA LEU A 108 16.98 7.75 -7.14
C LEU A 108 16.29 8.47 -5.96
N LEU A 109 15.20 7.91 -5.45
CA LEU A 109 14.44 8.52 -4.37
C LEU A 109 15.15 8.48 -3.02
N ILE A 110 16.01 7.47 -2.80
CA ILE A 110 16.91 7.42 -1.63
C ILE A 110 17.86 8.61 -1.64
N PHE A 111 18.39 8.98 -2.82
CA PHE A 111 19.27 10.13 -2.95
C PHE A 111 18.55 11.48 -2.86
N GLU A 112 17.32 11.58 -3.36
CA GLU A 112 16.55 12.83 -3.26
C GLU A 112 16.19 13.19 -1.81
N ARG A 113 16.07 12.23 -0.90
CA ARG A 113 15.76 12.40 0.54
C ARG A 113 14.66 13.43 0.81
N LYS A 114 13.64 13.45 -0.03
CA LYS A 114 12.54 14.41 0.08
C LYS A 114 11.74 14.14 1.35
N LEU A 115 11.68 15.14 2.22
CA LEU A 115 10.95 15.10 3.47
C LEU A 115 9.78 16.09 3.41
N TYR A 116 8.67 15.67 3.96
CA TYR A 116 7.46 16.46 4.05
C TYR A 116 7.25 16.91 5.49
N ARG A 117 7.05 18.21 5.70
CA ARG A 117 6.56 18.69 7.01
C ARG A 117 5.13 18.22 7.17
N SER A 118 4.87 17.44 8.19
CA SER A 118 3.59 16.80 8.38
C SER A 118 3.13 16.92 9.82
N HIS A 119 1.82 17.02 9.98
CA HIS A 119 1.12 16.86 11.23
C HIS A 119 0.10 15.76 11.05
N LEU A 120 0.33 14.63 11.72
CA LEU A 120 -0.55 13.49 11.69
C LEU A 120 -1.30 13.41 13.01
N LYS A 121 -2.59 13.14 12.93
CA LYS A 121 -3.39 12.72 14.06
C LYS A 121 -3.81 11.27 13.81
N ILE A 122 -3.39 10.37 14.68
CA ILE A 122 -3.69 8.95 14.62
C ILE A 122 -4.35 8.59 15.95
N ASN A 123 -5.66 8.35 15.94
CA ASN A 123 -6.47 8.29 17.17
C ASN A 123 -6.28 9.58 17.98
N ASP A 124 -5.78 9.45 19.21
CA ASP A 124 -5.50 10.59 20.10
C ASP A 124 -4.03 11.04 20.07
N GLU A 125 -3.19 10.36 19.29
CA GLU A 125 -1.78 10.70 19.18
C GLU A 125 -1.55 11.77 18.09
N HIS A 126 -0.72 12.74 18.39
CA HIS A 126 -0.32 13.80 17.47
C HIS A 126 1.17 13.68 17.14
N ILE A 127 1.47 13.38 15.89
CA ILE A 127 2.82 13.26 15.36
C ILE A 127 3.12 14.49 14.52
N ARG A 128 4.12 15.27 14.92
CA ARG A 128 4.60 16.45 14.18
C ARG A 128 6.06 16.26 13.80
N GLY A 129 6.39 16.45 12.54
CA GLY A 129 7.79 16.31 12.12
C GLY A 129 8.00 16.29 10.63
N ARG A 130 9.24 15.98 10.25
CA ARG A 130 9.62 15.74 8.87
C ARG A 130 9.52 14.24 8.62
N ILE A 131 8.60 13.87 7.77
CA ILE A 131 8.24 12.49 7.46
C ILE A 131 8.62 12.20 6.01
N MET A 132 9.15 11.02 5.74
CA MET A 132 9.47 10.55 4.41
C MET A 132 8.24 9.93 3.73
N THR A 133 7.52 9.09 4.46
CA THR A 133 6.31 8.41 3.95
C THR A 133 5.41 7.99 5.10
N VAL A 134 4.11 7.94 4.79
CA VAL A 134 3.07 7.33 5.62
C VAL A 134 2.37 6.29 4.77
N CYS A 135 2.21 5.10 5.29
CA CYS A 135 1.42 4.04 4.68
C CYS A 135 0.30 3.64 5.62
N VAL A 136 -0.92 3.58 5.10
CA VAL A 136 -2.12 3.11 5.81
C VAL A 136 -2.67 1.93 5.03
N GLY A 137 -2.73 0.77 5.65
CA GLY A 137 -3.13 -0.48 5.00
C GLY A 137 -4.18 -1.26 5.76
N SER A 138 -5.14 -1.83 5.02
CA SER A 138 -6.04 -2.88 5.51
C SER A 138 -5.50 -4.28 5.18
N ALA A 139 -4.52 -4.37 4.29
CA ALA A 139 -3.79 -5.59 3.96
C ALA A 139 -2.32 -5.25 3.74
N THR A 140 -1.50 -6.28 3.58
CA THR A 140 -0.08 -6.11 3.27
C THR A 140 0.10 -5.26 2.01
N GLY A 141 0.80 -4.15 2.14
CA GLY A 141 1.04 -3.23 1.03
C GLY A 141 2.38 -2.52 1.11
N TYR A 142 3.05 -2.38 -0.04
CA TYR A 142 4.33 -1.67 -0.19
C TYR A 142 5.45 -2.14 0.75
N GLY A 143 5.33 -3.35 1.36
CA GLY A 143 6.23 -3.81 2.40
C GLY A 143 6.18 -3.01 3.71
N GLN A 144 5.29 -2.03 3.83
CA GLN A 144 5.21 -1.11 4.97
C GLN A 144 4.11 -1.46 5.97
N THR A 145 3.13 -2.31 5.58
CA THR A 145 2.08 -2.82 6.45
C THR A 145 2.07 -4.36 6.41
N PRO A 146 3.18 -5.03 6.81
CA PRO A 146 3.30 -6.48 6.64
C PRO A 146 2.38 -7.28 7.58
N SER A 147 1.92 -6.68 8.66
CA SER A 147 1.05 -7.32 9.67
C SER A 147 -0.43 -7.03 9.47
N ALA A 148 -0.80 -6.21 8.47
CA ALA A 148 -2.18 -5.83 8.24
C ALA A 148 -3.06 -7.03 7.83
N VAL A 149 -4.23 -7.15 8.45
CA VAL A 149 -5.18 -8.24 8.26
C VAL A 149 -6.47 -7.69 7.66
N PRO A 150 -6.85 -8.06 6.42
CA PRO A 150 -7.91 -7.40 5.67
C PRO A 150 -9.34 -7.79 6.08
N TYR A 151 -9.55 -8.25 7.30
CA TYR A 151 -10.86 -8.66 7.82
C TYR A 151 -10.98 -8.55 9.36
N ASN A 152 -10.13 -7.75 9.98
CA ASN A 152 -10.12 -7.57 11.44
C ASN A 152 -10.69 -6.23 11.91
N GLY A 153 -11.13 -5.37 10.98
CA GLY A 153 -11.65 -4.04 11.28
C GLY A 153 -10.59 -3.01 11.71
N TRP A 154 -9.31 -3.29 11.46
CA TRP A 154 -8.20 -2.39 11.78
C TRP A 154 -7.46 -1.95 10.52
N LEU A 155 -6.91 -0.75 10.58
CA LEU A 155 -5.96 -0.22 9.61
C LEU A 155 -4.59 -0.11 10.27
N ASP A 156 -3.60 -0.68 9.65
CA ASP A 156 -2.22 -0.55 10.08
C ASP A 156 -1.62 0.74 9.53
N VAL A 157 -0.96 1.49 10.40
CA VAL A 157 -0.31 2.75 10.03
C VAL A 157 1.18 2.64 10.28
N SER A 158 1.99 2.79 9.24
CA SER A 158 3.43 2.94 9.37
C SER A 158 3.87 4.33 8.94
N VAL A 159 4.70 4.94 9.75
CA VAL A 159 5.28 6.26 9.52
C VAL A 159 6.78 6.13 9.49
N ILE A 160 7.40 6.48 8.36
CA ILE A 160 8.85 6.51 8.23
C ILE A 160 9.30 7.97 8.34
N TYR A 161 10.05 8.22 9.40
CA TYR A 161 10.65 9.52 9.66
C TYR A 161 11.89 9.73 8.79
N ARG A 162 12.63 10.79 9.07
CA ARG A 162 13.91 11.08 8.41
C ARG A 162 14.96 10.04 8.82
N PRO A 163 15.27 9.02 8.01
CA PRO A 163 16.38 8.12 8.29
C PRO A 163 17.71 8.81 7.99
N GLU A 164 18.76 8.46 8.73
CA GLU A 164 20.13 8.77 8.37
C GLU A 164 20.55 7.96 7.13
N PHE A 165 21.63 8.39 6.45
CA PHE A 165 22.04 7.74 5.20
C PHE A 165 22.31 6.23 5.37
N LEU A 166 23.02 5.83 6.40
CA LEU A 166 23.28 4.41 6.69
C LEU A 166 22.02 3.64 7.08
N GLN A 167 21.09 4.31 7.75
CA GLN A 167 19.79 3.73 8.10
C GLN A 167 18.91 3.48 6.87
N ILE A 168 19.10 4.22 5.77
CA ILE A 168 18.37 3.97 4.53
C ILE A 168 18.76 2.60 3.95
N LEU A 169 20.05 2.26 3.93
CA LEU A 169 20.53 0.99 3.41
C LEU A 169 20.02 -0.19 4.27
N SER A 170 20.10 -0.06 5.60
CA SER A 170 19.56 -1.09 6.49
C SER A 170 18.03 -1.18 6.40
N GLY A 171 17.34 -0.05 6.27
CA GLY A 171 15.89 0.01 6.07
C GLY A 171 15.45 -0.66 4.76
N LEU A 172 16.20 -0.44 3.67
CA LEU A 172 15.93 -1.10 2.40
C LEU A 172 16.08 -2.64 2.50
N TRP A 173 17.14 -3.09 3.16
CA TRP A 173 17.36 -4.52 3.42
C TRP A 173 16.22 -5.11 4.26
N MET A 174 15.83 -4.43 5.33
CA MET A 174 14.70 -4.83 6.17
C MET A 174 13.36 -4.81 5.43
N LEU A 175 13.16 -3.86 4.51
CA LEU A 175 11.97 -3.79 3.66
C LEU A 175 11.85 -5.02 2.75
N ILE A 176 12.95 -5.41 2.11
CA ILE A 176 13.01 -6.62 1.26
C ILE A 176 12.72 -7.89 2.07
N GLN A 177 13.18 -7.95 3.32
CA GLN A 177 12.91 -9.07 4.23
C GLN A 177 11.51 -9.04 4.88
N GLY A 178 10.69 -8.02 4.62
CA GLY A 178 9.39 -7.83 5.31
C GLY A 178 9.51 -7.43 6.78
N ARG A 179 10.68 -6.98 7.24
CA ARG A 179 11.01 -6.67 8.65
C ARG A 179 11.14 -5.18 8.93
N ILE A 180 10.63 -4.34 8.04
CA ILE A 180 10.78 -2.86 8.11
C ILE A 180 10.26 -2.26 9.42
N LEU A 181 9.27 -2.90 10.06
CA LEU A 181 8.68 -2.42 11.31
C LEU A 181 9.68 -2.42 12.48
N ASN A 182 10.75 -3.21 12.40
CA ASN A 182 11.80 -3.26 13.41
C ASN A 182 12.86 -2.16 13.22
N HIS A 183 12.72 -1.33 12.18
CA HIS A 183 13.69 -0.28 11.90
C HIS A 183 13.45 0.96 12.78
N LYS A 184 14.51 1.52 13.35
CA LYS A 184 14.47 2.66 14.29
C LYS A 184 13.78 3.95 13.75
N ALA A 185 13.78 4.13 12.43
CA ALA A 185 13.13 5.26 11.79
C ALA A 185 11.65 5.00 11.46
N VAL A 186 11.07 3.89 11.89
CA VAL A 186 9.68 3.50 11.63
C VAL A 186 8.89 3.52 12.92
N SER A 187 7.77 4.21 12.91
CA SER A 187 6.71 4.07 13.91
C SER A 187 5.55 3.29 13.31
N TYR A 188 4.99 2.40 14.08
CA TYR A 188 3.90 1.53 13.66
C TYR A 188 2.79 1.51 14.70
N THR A 189 1.55 1.67 14.24
CA THR A 189 0.37 1.69 15.09
C THR A 189 -0.86 1.22 14.31
N HIS A 190 -1.98 1.05 15.01
CA HIS A 190 -3.24 0.62 14.41
C HIS A 190 -4.32 1.70 14.57
N LEU A 191 -5.16 1.83 13.55
CA LEU A 191 -6.39 2.61 13.55
C LEU A 191 -7.59 1.68 13.54
N ARG A 192 -8.58 1.94 14.38
CA ARG A 192 -9.86 1.23 14.27
C ARG A 192 -10.59 1.74 13.02
N ALA A 193 -10.94 0.80 12.16
CA ALA A 193 -11.72 1.09 10.95
C ALA A 193 -13.18 1.42 11.29
#